data_d7dcfe1dc31575144379d9eedc988ee8
#
_entry.id   d7dcfe1dc31575144379d9eedc988ee8
#
_cell.length_a   1.000
_cell.length_b   1.000
_cell.length_c   1.000
_cell.angle_alpha   90.00
_cell.angle_beta   90.00
_cell.angle_gamma   90.00
#
_symmetry.space_group_name_H-M   'P 1'
#
loop_
_entity.id
_entity.type
_entity.pdbx_description
1 polymer ?
#
loop_
_entity_poly.entity_id
_entity_poly.type
_entity_poly.pdbx_seq_one_letter_code
_entity_poly.pdbx_strand_id
1 'polypeptide(L)'
;MLQIKNLYAYYGKIEALSGVTCHVRTGEIVTLIGANGAGKTTLLNSLCGLVRSRGNISFDGASIMHLAPEAVVACGISQAPEGRQIFAPLTVEENLELGAYLRFRQRQQQEIAVDLKKIYDLFPRLWERRLQAAGALSGGEQQMLAIGRALMAKPRLLLLDEPSLGLAPLMVDIIMDTVVRLRREGVTILMVEQNARTALGIADRGYVLETGRIILSGPAADLLNDRQVTRAYLGKDYREFTEGR
;
A
#
# COMPACT_ATOMS: atom_id res chain seq x y z
N MET A 1 15.68 -5.09 3.53
CA MET A 1 14.36 -5.72 3.73
C MET A 1 13.82 -6.30 2.44
N LEU A 2 13.26 -5.55 1.49
CA LEU A 2 12.76 -6.05 0.21
C LEU A 2 13.73 -5.74 -0.93
N GLN A 3 14.00 -6.71 -1.79
CA GLN A 3 14.74 -6.54 -3.04
C GLN A 3 13.98 -7.19 -4.20
N ILE A 4 13.81 -6.46 -5.26
CA ILE A 4 13.19 -6.90 -6.51
C ILE A 4 14.23 -6.73 -7.61
N LYS A 5 14.52 -7.79 -8.37
CA LYS A 5 15.50 -7.75 -9.46
C LYS A 5 14.93 -8.39 -10.72
N ASN A 6 14.96 -7.61 -11.80
CA ASN A 6 14.50 -8.06 -13.13
C ASN A 6 13.13 -8.75 -13.10
N LEU A 7 12.15 -8.13 -12.42
CA LEU A 7 10.80 -8.67 -12.29
C LEU A 7 10.01 -8.43 -13.57
N TYR A 8 9.46 -9.51 -14.10
CA TYR A 8 8.48 -9.52 -15.18
C TYR A 8 7.18 -10.12 -14.64
N ALA A 9 6.03 -9.55 -15.01
CA ALA A 9 4.73 -10.07 -14.61
C ALA A 9 3.76 -10.10 -15.79
N TYR A 10 2.87 -11.08 -15.80
CA TYR A 10 2.05 -11.41 -16.96
C TYR A 10 0.60 -11.66 -16.59
N TYR A 11 -0.32 -11.09 -17.38
CA TYR A 11 -1.73 -11.47 -17.42
C TYR A 11 -1.98 -12.19 -18.76
N GLY A 12 -2.02 -13.53 -18.70
CA GLY A 12 -2.06 -14.35 -19.89
C GLY A 12 -0.81 -14.12 -20.77
N LYS A 13 -1.02 -13.53 -21.97
CA LYS A 13 0.07 -13.18 -22.88
C LYS A 13 0.56 -11.74 -22.76
N ILE A 14 -0.12 -10.91 -21.96
CA ILE A 14 0.22 -9.49 -21.82
C ILE A 14 1.30 -9.35 -20.73
N GLU A 15 2.44 -8.79 -21.11
CA GLU A 15 3.50 -8.40 -20.17
C GLU A 15 3.12 -7.06 -19.53
N ALA A 16 2.83 -7.08 -18.23
CA ALA A 16 2.44 -5.91 -17.46
C ALA A 16 3.63 -5.27 -16.71
N LEU A 17 4.67 -6.06 -16.39
CA LEU A 17 5.94 -5.56 -15.86
C LEU A 17 7.10 -6.12 -16.69
N SER A 18 8.09 -5.27 -16.99
CA SER A 18 9.22 -5.56 -17.87
C SER A 18 10.55 -5.20 -17.21
N GLY A 19 11.15 -6.15 -16.49
CA GLY A 19 12.47 -6.02 -15.89
C GLY A 19 12.56 -5.04 -14.73
N VAL A 20 11.48 -4.90 -13.93
CA VAL A 20 11.43 -3.98 -12.80
C VAL A 20 12.46 -4.37 -11.74
N THR A 21 13.28 -3.39 -11.34
CA THR A 21 14.29 -3.54 -10.29
C THR A 21 14.16 -2.40 -9.29
N CYS A 22 13.85 -2.71 -8.04
CA CYS A 22 13.72 -1.74 -6.95
C CYS A 22 14.00 -2.39 -5.59
N HIS A 23 14.13 -1.58 -4.56
CA HIS A 23 14.33 -2.07 -3.20
C HIS A 23 13.65 -1.17 -2.17
N VAL A 24 13.36 -1.75 -1.00
CA VAL A 24 12.85 -1.06 0.18
C VAL A 24 13.75 -1.41 1.36
N ARG A 25 14.26 -0.41 2.06
CA ARG A 25 15.02 -0.61 3.30
C ARG A 25 14.06 -0.67 4.50
N THR A 26 14.54 -1.23 5.59
CA THR A 26 13.77 -1.25 6.85
C THR A 26 13.53 0.18 7.34
N GLY A 27 12.29 0.48 7.72
CA GLY A 27 11.90 1.79 8.25
C GLY A 27 11.74 2.90 7.19
N GLU A 28 11.82 2.58 5.89
CA GLU A 28 11.54 3.54 4.81
C GLU A 28 10.05 3.56 4.45
N ILE A 29 9.57 4.73 4.04
CA ILE A 29 8.41 4.88 3.16
C ILE A 29 8.94 4.98 1.74
N VAL A 30 8.63 3.98 0.92
CA VAL A 30 8.97 3.99 -0.51
C VAL A 30 7.68 4.14 -1.31
N THR A 31 7.67 5.04 -2.28
CA THR A 31 6.53 5.19 -3.18
C THR A 31 6.87 4.82 -4.61
N LEU A 32 5.93 4.16 -5.29
CA LEU A 32 5.96 3.93 -6.73
C LEU A 32 4.84 4.76 -7.36
N ILE A 33 5.21 5.76 -8.13
CA ILE A 33 4.26 6.64 -8.82
C ILE A 33 4.17 6.28 -10.30
N GLY A 34 3.01 6.51 -10.90
CA GLY A 34 2.79 6.25 -12.32
C GLY A 34 1.32 6.43 -12.71
N ALA A 35 1.06 6.58 -13.99
CA ALA A 35 -0.30 6.68 -14.53
C ALA A 35 -1.10 5.38 -14.32
N ASN A 36 -2.42 5.45 -14.55
CA ASN A 36 -3.26 4.25 -14.58
C ASN A 36 -2.79 3.32 -15.70
N GLY A 37 -2.72 2.02 -15.40
CA GLY A 37 -2.19 1.02 -16.32
C GLY A 37 -0.67 0.93 -16.40
N ALA A 38 0.10 1.74 -15.63
CA ALA A 38 1.56 1.66 -15.63
C ALA A 38 2.12 0.35 -15.03
N GLY A 39 1.31 -0.43 -14.29
CA GLY A 39 1.72 -1.69 -13.66
C GLY A 39 1.90 -1.61 -12.14
N LYS A 40 1.47 -0.54 -11.49
CA LYS A 40 1.63 -0.31 -10.03
C LYS A 40 1.02 -1.45 -9.19
N THR A 41 -0.28 -1.67 -9.33
CA THR A 41 -1.01 -2.78 -8.67
C THR A 41 -0.43 -4.14 -9.04
N THR A 42 0.04 -4.31 -10.29
CA THR A 42 0.69 -5.56 -10.73
C THR A 42 1.96 -5.84 -9.94
N LEU A 43 2.74 -4.81 -9.61
CA LEU A 43 3.93 -4.97 -8.77
C LEU A 43 3.54 -5.49 -7.38
N LEU A 44 2.58 -4.85 -6.71
CA LEU A 44 2.12 -5.29 -5.39
C LEU A 44 1.53 -6.70 -5.42
N ASN A 45 0.71 -7.01 -6.43
CA ASN A 45 0.13 -8.33 -6.59
C ASN A 45 1.19 -9.42 -6.89
N SER A 46 2.30 -9.06 -7.57
CA SER A 46 3.43 -9.97 -7.77
C SER A 46 4.16 -10.27 -6.45
N LEU A 47 4.29 -9.26 -5.56
CA LEU A 47 4.85 -9.44 -4.22
C LEU A 47 3.97 -10.35 -3.36
N CYS A 48 2.66 -10.26 -3.51
CA CYS A 48 1.68 -11.07 -2.79
C CYS A 48 1.45 -12.47 -3.37
N GLY A 49 2.15 -12.85 -4.46
CA GLY A 49 1.98 -14.15 -5.11
C GLY A 49 0.67 -14.31 -5.89
N LEU A 50 -0.01 -13.20 -6.21
CA LEU A 50 -1.31 -13.18 -6.89
C LEU A 50 -1.20 -13.15 -8.43
N VAL A 51 -0.02 -12.84 -8.97
CA VAL A 51 0.21 -12.70 -10.40
C VAL A 51 1.39 -13.56 -10.83
N ARG A 52 1.26 -14.22 -11.99
CA ARG A 52 2.36 -14.98 -12.57
C ARG A 52 3.52 -14.05 -12.91
N SER A 53 4.65 -14.29 -12.28
CA SER A 53 5.84 -13.46 -12.43
C SER A 53 7.11 -14.30 -12.58
N ARG A 54 8.17 -13.69 -13.13
CA ARG A 54 9.53 -14.24 -13.19
C ARG A 54 10.54 -13.16 -12.81
N GLY A 55 11.70 -13.56 -12.35
CA GLY A 55 12.74 -12.68 -11.85
C GLY A 55 13.15 -13.09 -10.45
N ASN A 56 13.51 -12.15 -9.62
CA ASN A 56 13.85 -12.42 -8.22
C ASN A 56 13.18 -11.42 -7.30
N ILE A 57 12.49 -11.96 -6.29
CA ILE A 57 11.94 -11.17 -5.17
C ILE A 57 12.47 -11.81 -3.89
N SER A 58 13.19 -11.02 -3.10
CA SER A 58 13.66 -11.48 -1.79
C SER A 58 13.23 -10.52 -0.68
N PHE A 59 12.83 -11.11 0.44
CA PHE A 59 12.43 -10.41 1.65
C PHE A 59 13.31 -10.91 2.80
N ASP A 60 14.06 -9.99 3.43
CA ASP A 60 15.09 -10.28 4.44
C ASP A 60 16.09 -11.38 4.02
N GLY A 61 16.49 -11.35 2.76
CA GLY A 61 17.44 -12.28 2.18
C GLY A 61 16.87 -13.62 1.72
N ALA A 62 15.63 -13.96 2.11
CA ALA A 62 14.93 -15.16 1.65
C ALA A 62 14.12 -14.87 0.39
N SER A 63 14.13 -15.80 -0.58
CA SER A 63 13.26 -15.69 -1.76
C SER A 63 11.80 -15.90 -1.37
N ILE A 64 10.93 -15.00 -1.84
CA ILE A 64 9.48 -15.13 -1.70
C ILE A 64 8.81 -15.40 -3.06
N MET A 65 9.59 -15.60 -4.12
CA MET A 65 9.07 -15.98 -5.44
C MET A 65 8.25 -17.26 -5.34
N HIS A 66 7.08 -17.24 -5.95
CA HIS A 66 6.16 -18.38 -6.03
C HIS A 66 5.61 -18.89 -4.67
N LEU A 67 5.78 -18.13 -3.59
CA LEU A 67 5.07 -18.41 -2.35
C LEU A 67 3.57 -18.18 -2.56
N ALA A 68 2.75 -19.03 -1.92
CA ALA A 68 1.31 -18.78 -1.83
C ALA A 68 1.02 -17.52 -0.99
N PRO A 69 -0.08 -16.82 -1.25
CA PRO A 69 -0.39 -15.54 -0.57
C PRO A 69 -0.36 -15.63 0.96
N GLU A 70 -0.88 -16.71 1.54
CA GLU A 70 -0.84 -16.93 2.98
C GLU A 70 0.57 -17.08 3.53
N ALA A 71 1.49 -17.66 2.76
CA ALA A 71 2.91 -17.78 3.14
C ALA A 71 3.60 -16.42 3.06
N VAL A 72 3.24 -15.55 2.10
CA VAL A 72 3.74 -14.18 2.01
C VAL A 72 3.30 -13.37 3.25
N VAL A 73 2.03 -13.51 3.67
CA VAL A 73 1.55 -12.89 4.92
C VAL A 73 2.30 -13.43 6.13
N ALA A 74 2.54 -14.73 6.19
CA ALA A 74 3.31 -15.36 7.27
C ALA A 74 4.78 -14.87 7.33
N CYS A 75 5.36 -14.44 6.20
CA CYS A 75 6.68 -13.77 6.16
C CYS A 75 6.64 -12.35 6.72
N GLY A 76 5.46 -11.77 6.98
CA GLY A 76 5.30 -10.41 7.51
C GLY A 76 5.09 -9.34 6.43
N ILE A 77 4.51 -9.70 5.29
CA ILE A 77 4.08 -8.76 4.24
C ILE A 77 2.55 -8.77 4.21
N SER A 78 1.91 -7.60 4.31
CA SER A 78 0.46 -7.47 4.21
C SER A 78 0.08 -6.32 3.29
N GLN A 79 -1.06 -6.44 2.61
CA GLN A 79 -1.53 -5.45 1.64
C GLN A 79 -2.89 -4.88 2.05
N ALA A 80 -3.03 -3.57 1.95
CA ALA A 80 -4.33 -2.90 1.80
C ALA A 80 -4.53 -2.66 0.28
N PRO A 81 -5.40 -3.46 -0.38
CA PRO A 81 -5.54 -3.42 -1.83
C PRO A 81 -6.33 -2.21 -2.31
N GLU A 82 -6.21 -1.90 -3.60
CA GLU A 82 -7.07 -0.93 -4.29
C GLU A 82 -8.55 -1.32 -4.13
N GLY A 83 -9.42 -0.32 -4.08
CA GLY A 83 -10.86 -0.55 -3.91
C GLY A 83 -11.24 -1.07 -2.53
N ARG A 84 -10.34 -0.97 -1.54
CA ARG A 84 -10.57 -1.29 -0.11
C ARG A 84 -10.83 -2.77 0.16
N GLN A 85 -11.57 -3.45 -0.69
CA GLN A 85 -11.94 -4.88 -0.63
C GLN A 85 -12.34 -5.33 0.78
N ILE A 86 -13.21 -4.55 1.44
CA ILE A 86 -13.77 -4.88 2.74
C ILE A 86 -14.88 -5.94 2.59
N PHE A 87 -15.13 -6.69 3.65
CA PHE A 87 -16.28 -7.59 3.73
C PHE A 87 -17.49 -6.79 4.19
N ALA A 88 -18.25 -6.23 3.24
CA ALA A 88 -19.35 -5.29 3.49
C ALA A 88 -20.43 -5.80 4.44
N PRO A 89 -20.84 -7.09 4.43
CA PRO A 89 -21.83 -7.63 5.36
C PRO A 89 -21.32 -7.80 6.80
N LEU A 90 -20.02 -7.94 7.00
CA LEU A 90 -19.40 -8.11 8.32
C LEU A 90 -19.29 -6.76 9.03
N THR A 91 -19.26 -6.80 10.35
CA THR A 91 -18.99 -5.62 11.17
C THR A 91 -17.57 -5.11 10.95
N VAL A 92 -17.31 -3.89 11.40
CA VAL A 92 -15.96 -3.30 11.41
C VAL A 92 -14.99 -4.17 12.22
N GLU A 93 -15.40 -4.63 13.41
CA GLU A 93 -14.61 -5.46 14.30
C GLU A 93 -14.27 -6.81 13.65
N GLU A 94 -15.26 -7.51 13.08
CA GLU A 94 -15.05 -8.78 12.38
C GLU A 94 -14.11 -8.60 11.17
N ASN A 95 -14.21 -7.50 10.43
CA ASN A 95 -13.27 -7.20 9.36
C ASN A 95 -11.82 -7.06 9.87
N LEU A 96 -11.63 -6.38 11.00
CA LEU A 96 -10.30 -6.23 11.61
C LEU A 96 -9.77 -7.58 12.09
N GLU A 97 -10.59 -8.37 12.77
CA GLU A 97 -10.21 -9.71 13.27
C GLU A 97 -9.79 -10.65 12.14
N LEU A 98 -10.45 -10.61 10.98
CA LEU A 98 -10.05 -11.38 9.80
C LEU A 98 -8.60 -11.09 9.39
N GLY A 99 -8.11 -9.85 9.58
CA GLY A 99 -6.70 -9.51 9.33
C GLY A 99 -5.72 -10.29 10.21
N ALA A 100 -6.16 -10.73 11.38
CA ALA A 100 -5.35 -11.52 12.32
C ALA A 100 -5.50 -13.05 12.13
N TYR A 101 -6.14 -13.54 11.06
CA TYR A 101 -6.48 -14.95 10.87
C TYR A 101 -5.33 -15.94 11.13
N LEU A 102 -4.13 -15.67 10.59
CA LEU A 102 -2.97 -16.55 10.81
C LEU A 102 -2.53 -16.57 12.28
N ARG A 103 -2.67 -15.45 12.98
CA ARG A 103 -2.32 -15.26 14.39
C ARG A 103 -3.32 -15.98 15.31
N PHE A 104 -4.61 -16.00 14.94
CA PHE A 104 -5.61 -16.82 15.64
C PHE A 104 -5.24 -18.32 15.59
N ARG A 105 -4.81 -18.81 14.44
CA ARG A 105 -4.31 -20.20 14.31
C ARG A 105 -3.09 -20.48 15.16
N GLN A 106 -2.29 -19.46 15.48
CA GLN A 106 -1.11 -19.53 16.36
C GLN A 106 -1.46 -19.28 17.84
N ARG A 107 -2.75 -19.16 18.18
CA ARG A 107 -3.27 -18.94 19.55
C ARG A 107 -2.80 -17.64 20.20
N GLN A 108 -2.62 -16.56 19.42
CA GLN A 108 -2.17 -15.24 19.90
C GLN A 108 -3.34 -14.32 20.27
N GLN A 109 -4.39 -14.81 20.95
CA GLN A 109 -5.62 -14.06 21.22
C GLN A 109 -5.38 -12.79 22.06
N GLN A 110 -4.50 -12.87 23.06
CA GLN A 110 -4.19 -11.72 23.92
C GLN A 110 -3.48 -10.61 23.16
N GLU A 111 -2.50 -10.94 22.35
CA GLU A 111 -1.77 -10.00 21.49
C GLU A 111 -2.68 -9.40 20.42
N ILE A 112 -3.61 -10.19 19.87
CA ILE A 112 -4.60 -9.72 18.90
C ILE A 112 -5.50 -8.65 19.54
N ALA A 113 -5.99 -8.87 20.76
CA ALA A 113 -6.80 -7.91 21.48
C ALA A 113 -6.05 -6.59 21.76
N VAL A 114 -4.76 -6.68 22.10
CA VAL A 114 -3.91 -5.49 22.27
C VAL A 114 -3.73 -4.74 20.97
N ASP A 115 -3.47 -5.45 19.86
CA ASP A 115 -3.26 -4.82 18.56
C ASP A 115 -4.58 -4.23 18.01
N LEU A 116 -5.72 -4.88 18.25
CA LEU A 116 -7.04 -4.34 17.91
C LEU A 116 -7.28 -2.99 18.59
N LYS A 117 -6.92 -2.86 19.89
CA LYS A 117 -6.98 -1.59 20.60
C LYS A 117 -6.10 -0.52 19.94
N LYS A 118 -4.88 -0.85 19.53
CA LYS A 118 -4.00 0.09 18.81
C LYS A 118 -4.60 0.55 17.47
N ILE A 119 -5.31 -0.34 16.76
CA ILE A 119 -6.03 0.07 15.54
C ILE A 119 -7.14 1.07 15.86
N TYR A 120 -7.86 0.88 16.95
CA TYR A 120 -8.88 1.85 17.39
C TYR A 120 -8.27 3.17 17.89
N ASP A 121 -7.10 3.14 18.53
CA ASP A 121 -6.34 4.35 18.92
C ASP A 121 -5.80 5.08 17.67
N LEU A 122 -5.49 4.36 16.60
CA LEU A 122 -5.08 4.91 15.31
C LEU A 122 -6.26 5.50 14.53
N PHE A 123 -7.42 4.82 14.59
CA PHE A 123 -8.64 5.17 13.89
C PHE A 123 -9.85 5.19 14.83
N PRO A 124 -10.03 6.26 15.64
CA PRO A 124 -11.12 6.31 16.63
C PRO A 124 -12.53 6.12 16.03
N ARG A 125 -12.74 6.57 14.79
CA ARG A 125 -14.00 6.36 14.07
C ARG A 125 -14.35 4.89 13.88
N LEU A 126 -13.37 4.01 13.74
CA LEU A 126 -13.64 2.57 13.63
C LEU A 126 -14.13 1.99 14.97
N TRP A 127 -13.64 2.50 16.11
CA TRP A 127 -14.13 2.12 17.42
C TRP A 127 -15.60 2.55 17.62
N GLU A 128 -15.93 3.80 17.29
CA GLU A 128 -17.30 4.32 17.41
C GLU A 128 -18.28 3.48 16.62
N ARG A 129 -17.85 2.88 15.52
CA ARG A 129 -18.67 2.12 14.57
C ARG A 129 -18.38 0.62 14.55
N ARG A 130 -17.67 0.10 15.55
CA ARG A 130 -17.14 -1.28 15.53
C ARG A 130 -18.17 -2.38 15.31
N LEU A 131 -19.41 -2.16 15.77
CA LEU A 131 -20.52 -3.11 15.63
C LEU A 131 -21.39 -2.86 14.37
N GLN A 132 -21.08 -1.83 13.59
CA GLN A 132 -21.82 -1.55 12.34
C GLN A 132 -21.27 -2.42 11.20
N ALA A 133 -22.15 -2.74 10.25
CA ALA A 133 -21.75 -3.38 9.01
C ALA A 133 -20.77 -2.47 8.24
N ALA A 134 -19.65 -3.02 7.79
CA ALA A 134 -18.58 -2.28 7.12
C ALA A 134 -19.05 -1.59 5.83
N GLY A 135 -20.07 -2.15 5.15
CA GLY A 135 -20.66 -1.54 3.96
C GLY A 135 -21.37 -0.21 4.22
N ALA A 136 -21.76 0.09 5.48
CA ALA A 136 -22.39 1.35 5.86
C ALA A 136 -21.41 2.50 6.16
N LEU A 137 -20.11 2.22 6.13
CA LEU A 137 -19.05 3.21 6.36
C LEU A 137 -18.91 4.14 5.16
N SER A 138 -18.49 5.39 5.41
CA SER A 138 -18.02 6.30 4.36
C SER A 138 -16.77 5.76 3.67
N GLY A 139 -16.47 6.26 2.47
CA GLY A 139 -15.29 5.82 1.71
C GLY A 139 -13.97 5.96 2.46
N GLY A 140 -13.81 7.03 3.23
CA GLY A 140 -12.62 7.24 4.06
C GLY A 140 -12.55 6.26 5.24
N GLU A 141 -13.67 6.00 5.92
CA GLU A 141 -13.72 5.00 6.99
C GLU A 141 -13.48 3.58 6.49
N GLN A 142 -13.97 3.24 5.29
CA GLN A 142 -13.65 1.97 4.64
C GLN A 142 -12.17 1.84 4.31
N GLN A 143 -11.50 2.94 3.92
CA GLN A 143 -10.05 2.95 3.69
C GLN A 143 -9.28 2.74 4.99
N MET A 144 -9.68 3.42 6.08
CA MET A 144 -9.12 3.18 7.40
C MET A 144 -9.28 1.71 7.82
N LEU A 145 -10.46 1.13 7.56
CA LEU A 145 -10.73 -0.28 7.86
C LEU A 145 -9.84 -1.23 7.06
N ALA A 146 -9.63 -0.97 5.76
CA ALA A 146 -8.75 -1.78 4.91
C ALA A 146 -7.29 -1.74 5.41
N ILE A 147 -6.79 -0.55 5.76
CA ILE A 147 -5.45 -0.37 6.36
C ILE A 147 -5.39 -1.06 7.73
N GLY A 148 -6.38 -0.83 8.60
CA GLY A 148 -6.46 -1.46 9.91
C GLY A 148 -6.44 -2.98 9.82
N ARG A 149 -7.22 -3.57 8.91
CA ARG A 149 -7.23 -5.01 8.65
C ARG A 149 -5.86 -5.53 8.21
N ALA A 150 -5.16 -4.80 7.33
CA ALA A 150 -3.81 -5.19 6.91
C ALA A 150 -2.81 -5.13 8.08
N LEU A 151 -2.95 -4.15 8.99
CA LEU A 151 -2.11 -4.01 10.18
C LEU A 151 -2.35 -5.12 11.21
N MET A 152 -3.55 -5.69 11.29
CA MET A 152 -3.87 -6.79 12.20
C MET A 152 -3.05 -8.07 11.91
N ALA A 153 -2.50 -8.23 10.71
CA ALA A 153 -1.50 -9.25 10.41
C ALA A 153 -0.14 -8.99 11.07
N LYS A 154 0.07 -7.81 11.69
CA LYS A 154 1.33 -7.34 12.29
C LYS A 154 2.50 -7.37 11.29
N PRO A 155 2.35 -6.70 10.14
CA PRO A 155 3.33 -6.77 9.07
C PRO A 155 4.61 -6.03 9.43
N ARG A 156 5.73 -6.52 8.90
CA ARG A 156 7.01 -5.79 8.84
C ARG A 156 7.10 -4.90 7.60
N LEU A 157 6.40 -5.29 6.52
CA LEU A 157 6.23 -4.52 5.30
C LEU A 157 4.74 -4.40 4.98
N LEU A 158 4.23 -3.18 5.02
CA LEU A 158 2.87 -2.83 4.63
C LEU A 158 2.87 -2.35 3.17
N LEU A 159 2.05 -2.99 2.34
CA LEU A 159 1.81 -2.61 0.96
C LEU A 159 0.49 -1.81 0.89
N LEU A 160 0.52 -0.62 0.30
CA LEU A 160 -0.65 0.24 0.13
C LEU A 160 -0.89 0.50 -1.36
N ASP A 161 -2.06 0.12 -1.85
CA ASP A 161 -2.44 0.26 -3.25
C ASP A 161 -3.43 1.41 -3.41
N GLU A 162 -2.93 2.54 -3.91
CA GLU A 162 -3.67 3.80 -4.14
C GLU A 162 -4.54 4.21 -2.93
N PRO A 163 -3.95 4.34 -1.73
CA PRO A 163 -4.72 4.58 -0.51
C PRO A 163 -5.47 5.93 -0.50
N SER A 164 -5.12 6.88 -1.35
CA SER A 164 -5.79 8.18 -1.47
C SER A 164 -6.92 8.21 -2.51
N LEU A 165 -7.07 7.17 -3.33
CA LEU A 165 -7.97 7.17 -4.47
C LEU A 165 -9.44 7.36 -4.07
N GLY A 166 -10.10 8.37 -4.67
CA GLY A 166 -11.53 8.65 -4.47
C GLY A 166 -11.88 9.13 -3.06
N LEU A 167 -10.91 9.68 -2.32
CA LEU A 167 -11.13 10.28 -1.01
C LEU A 167 -11.22 11.80 -1.10
N ALA A 168 -11.99 12.40 -0.18
CA ALA A 168 -12.00 13.83 0.03
C ALA A 168 -10.62 14.30 0.56
N PRO A 169 -10.16 15.54 0.25
CA PRO A 169 -8.83 16.03 0.60
C PRO A 169 -8.47 15.83 2.09
N LEU A 170 -9.38 16.17 3.00
CA LEU A 170 -9.16 15.98 4.44
C LEU A 170 -8.89 14.51 4.80
N MET A 171 -9.55 13.57 4.12
CA MET A 171 -9.33 12.14 4.35
C MET A 171 -7.99 11.67 3.80
N VAL A 172 -7.54 12.24 2.68
CA VAL A 172 -6.21 11.98 2.14
C VAL A 172 -5.14 12.39 3.16
N ASP A 173 -5.26 13.59 3.74
CA ASP A 173 -4.32 14.08 4.77
C ASP A 173 -4.27 13.12 5.96
N ILE A 174 -5.44 12.69 6.49
CA ILE A 174 -5.52 11.74 7.60
C ILE A 174 -4.83 10.41 7.26
N ILE A 175 -5.02 9.87 6.05
CA ILE A 175 -4.39 8.62 5.63
C ILE A 175 -2.87 8.81 5.51
N MET A 176 -2.40 9.90 4.91
CA MET A 176 -0.97 10.17 4.77
C MET A 176 -0.27 10.40 6.11
N ASP A 177 -0.90 11.13 7.02
CA ASP A 177 -0.40 11.28 8.40
C ASP A 177 -0.34 9.94 9.13
N THR A 178 -1.32 9.06 8.89
CA THR A 178 -1.31 7.70 9.42
C THR A 178 -0.12 6.90 8.88
N VAL A 179 0.18 6.99 7.59
CA VAL A 179 1.35 6.33 6.97
C VAL A 179 2.65 6.81 7.62
N VAL A 180 2.79 8.13 7.83
CA VAL A 180 3.96 8.71 8.51
C VAL A 180 4.07 8.24 9.96
N ARG A 181 2.94 8.16 10.68
CA ARG A 181 2.89 7.65 12.04
C ARG A 181 3.32 6.19 12.12
N LEU A 182 2.79 5.32 11.25
CA LEU A 182 3.15 3.91 11.18
C LEU A 182 4.65 3.69 10.92
N ARG A 183 5.25 4.50 10.05
CA ARG A 183 6.71 4.48 9.84
C ARG A 183 7.47 4.81 11.13
N ARG A 184 7.04 5.82 11.89
CA ARG A 184 7.66 6.20 13.18
C ARG A 184 7.53 5.07 14.21
N GLU A 185 6.50 4.26 14.13
CA GLU A 185 6.27 3.06 14.93
C GLU A 185 7.06 1.83 14.43
N GLY A 186 7.89 1.99 13.38
CA GLY A 186 8.81 0.98 12.86
C GLY A 186 8.26 0.14 11.71
N VAL A 187 7.06 0.44 11.19
CA VAL A 187 6.52 -0.25 10.02
C VAL A 187 7.21 0.25 8.76
N THR A 188 7.70 -0.68 7.93
CA THR A 188 8.21 -0.35 6.59
C THR A 188 7.05 -0.30 5.60
N ILE A 189 7.05 0.66 4.68
CA ILE A 189 5.91 0.89 3.80
C ILE A 189 6.35 0.96 2.35
N LEU A 190 5.68 0.19 1.48
CA LEU A 190 5.72 0.37 0.04
C LEU A 190 4.33 0.78 -0.42
N MET A 191 4.21 1.99 -0.92
CA MET A 191 2.96 2.57 -1.38
C MET A 191 3.00 2.79 -2.88
N VAL A 192 1.93 2.47 -3.58
CA VAL A 192 1.76 2.87 -4.97
C VAL A 192 0.67 3.93 -5.04
N GLU A 193 0.89 4.98 -5.85
CA GLU A 193 -0.01 6.12 -5.94
C GLU A 193 -0.02 6.74 -7.35
N GLN A 194 -1.15 7.32 -7.71
CA GLN A 194 -1.26 8.17 -8.88
C GLN A 194 -0.94 9.63 -8.54
N ASN A 195 -1.35 10.09 -7.36
CA ASN A 195 -1.03 11.44 -6.88
C ASN A 195 0.42 11.53 -6.41
N ALA A 196 1.31 11.84 -7.36
CA ALA A 196 2.75 11.88 -7.14
C ALA A 196 3.15 12.91 -6.07
N ARG A 197 2.48 14.08 -6.00
CA ARG A 197 2.80 15.12 -5.02
C ARG A 197 2.56 14.64 -3.60
N THR A 198 1.39 14.08 -3.35
CA THR A 198 1.01 13.56 -2.03
C THR A 198 1.94 12.42 -1.61
N ALA A 199 2.21 11.47 -2.53
CA ALA A 199 3.03 10.31 -2.23
C ALA A 199 4.50 10.65 -1.97
N LEU A 200 5.12 11.45 -2.86
CA LEU A 200 6.51 11.87 -2.71
C LEU A 200 6.71 12.82 -1.52
N GLY A 201 5.67 13.58 -1.13
CA GLY A 201 5.72 14.50 0.01
C GLY A 201 5.99 13.83 1.35
N ILE A 202 5.65 12.54 1.50
CA ILE A 202 5.86 11.78 2.73
C ILE A 202 6.89 10.65 2.60
N ALA A 203 7.32 10.34 1.37
CA ALA A 203 8.23 9.22 1.10
C ALA A 203 9.70 9.61 1.31
N ASP A 204 10.52 8.62 1.66
CA ASP A 204 11.99 8.75 1.70
C ASP A 204 12.58 8.55 0.29
N ARG A 205 11.97 7.67 -0.50
CA ARG A 205 12.42 7.26 -1.83
C ARG A 205 11.22 7.09 -2.76
N GLY A 206 11.43 7.46 -4.03
CA GLY A 206 10.44 7.25 -5.08
C GLY A 206 10.98 6.46 -6.27
N TYR A 207 10.07 5.80 -6.95
CA TYR A 207 10.26 5.18 -8.25
C TYR A 207 9.14 5.66 -9.18
N VAL A 208 9.49 5.98 -10.42
CA VAL A 208 8.51 6.35 -11.46
C VAL A 208 8.35 5.16 -12.39
N LEU A 209 7.13 4.63 -12.46
CA LEU A 209 6.78 3.49 -13.31
C LEU A 209 6.00 3.98 -14.53
N GLU A 210 6.47 3.61 -15.70
CA GLU A 210 5.79 3.88 -16.98
C GLU A 210 5.79 2.61 -17.82
N THR A 211 4.62 2.20 -18.29
CA THR A 211 4.44 1.04 -19.17
C THR A 211 5.24 -0.20 -18.69
N GLY A 212 5.11 -0.53 -17.40
CA GLY A 212 5.75 -1.70 -16.80
C GLY A 212 7.25 -1.56 -16.52
N ARG A 213 7.85 -0.38 -16.66
CA ARG A 213 9.29 -0.13 -16.47
C ARG A 213 9.53 1.01 -15.50
N ILE A 214 10.54 0.89 -14.65
CA ILE A 214 11.03 2.03 -13.85
C ILE A 214 11.89 2.90 -14.76
N ILE A 215 11.46 4.17 -14.92
CA ILE A 215 12.14 5.16 -15.76
C ILE A 215 12.98 6.14 -14.94
N LEU A 216 12.59 6.41 -13.70
CA LEU A 216 13.31 7.27 -12.77
C LEU A 216 13.26 6.68 -11.36
N SER A 217 14.29 6.93 -10.57
CA SER A 217 14.33 6.55 -9.15
C SER A 217 15.30 7.44 -8.38
N GLY A 218 15.00 7.70 -7.12
CA GLY A 218 15.88 8.50 -6.27
C GLY A 218 15.25 8.87 -4.93
N PRO A 219 15.90 9.71 -4.13
CA PRO A 219 15.29 10.36 -2.98
C PRO A 219 14.01 11.08 -3.40
N ALA A 220 12.95 10.99 -2.58
CA ALA A 220 11.66 11.56 -2.93
C ALA A 220 11.73 13.08 -3.13
N ALA A 221 12.55 13.77 -2.33
CA ALA A 221 12.77 15.22 -2.47
C ALA A 221 13.37 15.60 -3.83
N ASP A 222 14.25 14.78 -4.39
CA ASP A 222 14.85 15.03 -5.71
C ASP A 222 13.82 14.83 -6.82
N LEU A 223 12.99 13.78 -6.70
CA LEU A 223 11.92 13.51 -7.68
C LEU A 223 10.82 14.56 -7.66
N LEU A 224 10.50 15.15 -6.50
CA LEU A 224 9.55 16.28 -6.41
C LEU A 224 10.01 17.51 -7.19
N ASN A 225 11.32 17.71 -7.30
CA ASN A 225 11.94 18.84 -8.02
C ASN A 225 12.35 18.48 -9.46
N ASP A 226 12.19 17.20 -9.87
CA ASP A 226 12.53 16.75 -11.21
C ASP A 226 11.55 17.33 -12.24
N ARG A 227 12.10 17.89 -13.34
CA ARG A 227 11.29 18.54 -14.39
C ARG A 227 10.40 17.54 -15.14
N GLN A 228 10.85 16.29 -15.33
CA GLN A 228 10.08 15.27 -16.03
C GLN A 228 8.93 14.80 -15.14
N VAL A 229 9.18 14.57 -13.86
CA VAL A 229 8.13 14.20 -12.87
C VAL A 229 7.13 15.35 -12.74
N THR A 230 7.60 16.58 -12.60
CA THR A 230 6.73 17.77 -12.50
C THR A 230 5.83 17.89 -13.72
N ARG A 231 6.38 17.74 -14.91
CA ARG A 231 5.64 17.91 -16.17
C ARG A 231 4.63 16.77 -16.43
N ALA A 232 4.99 15.53 -16.08
CA ALA A 232 4.15 14.35 -16.35
C ALA A 232 3.10 14.10 -15.26
N TYR A 233 3.42 14.39 -14.00
CA TYR A 233 2.63 13.92 -12.83
C TYR A 233 2.24 15.02 -11.86
N LEU A 234 2.93 16.18 -11.82
CA LEU A 234 2.63 17.28 -10.90
C LEU A 234 1.93 18.47 -11.60
N GLY A 235 2.00 18.56 -12.92
CA GLY A 235 1.47 19.70 -13.69
C GLY A 235 -0.03 19.65 -14.01
N LYS A 236 -0.70 18.53 -13.79
CA LYS A 236 -2.14 18.41 -14.11
C LYS A 236 -3.05 19.10 -13.09
N ASP A 237 -2.64 19.18 -11.84
CA ASP A 237 -3.46 19.80 -10.78
C ASP A 237 -3.48 21.33 -10.83
N TYR A 238 -2.55 21.97 -11.57
CA TYR A 238 -2.46 23.43 -11.64
C TYR A 238 -3.36 24.06 -12.72
N ARG A 239 -3.79 23.30 -13.73
CA ARG A 239 -4.63 23.84 -14.82
C ARG A 239 -6.12 23.83 -14.52
N GLU A 240 -6.61 22.91 -13.70
CA GLU A 240 -8.04 22.88 -13.33
C GLU A 240 -8.45 24.03 -12.39
N PHE A 241 -7.49 24.62 -11.65
CA PHE A 241 -7.77 25.76 -10.74
C PHE A 241 -7.68 27.14 -11.40
N THR A 242 -7.07 27.27 -12.58
CA THR A 242 -6.85 28.57 -13.23
C THR A 242 -7.77 28.84 -14.43
N GLU A 243 -8.48 27.84 -14.95
CA GLU A 243 -9.45 28.01 -16.06
C GLU A 243 -10.91 28.20 -15.59
N GLY A 244 -11.14 28.28 -14.28
CA GLY A 244 -12.46 28.52 -13.65
C GLY A 244 -12.67 29.95 -13.13
N ARG A 245 -11.99 30.95 -13.71
CA ARG A 245 -12.27 32.39 -13.45
C ARG A 245 -12.44 33.18 -14.74
#